data_f1ff0ac3a0b2b2a51e0985fcdcec1a4b
#
_entry.id   f1ff0ac3a0b2b2a51e0985fcdcec1a4b
#
_cell.length_a   1.000
_cell.length_b   1.000
_cell.length_c   1.000
_cell.angle_alpha   90.00
_cell.angle_beta   90.00
_cell.angle_gamma   90.00
#
_symmetry.space_group_name_H-M   'P 1'
#
loop_
_entity.id
_entity.type
_entity.pdbx_description
1 polymer ?
#
loop_
_entity_poly.entity_id
_entity_poly.type
_entity_poly.pdbx_seq_one_letter_code
_entity_poly.pdbx_strand_id
1 'polypeptide(L)'
;FVIATVWGVLRYEAQDYASVQGFLILFLLFYVAISVFYALRLAPRLTHYVDGTLVFGTPLVAFGLQYGIVRDKPFGLAFSALALGLFYITLTLGLWKRRGDSLKLLVESFLALGIVFGTLAVPVALDGRWTSAAWALEGAGIVWVGLRQRQTQAWVFGVLVQVGAWISFMFSMFGLERSTAMESNLWLGFLLLAVTGLAMAMNFRREVGRRSEDDNEQADIASRVLTWLATGFLGFAALWLLAGAWTEIFLRGGVHTHTLLVVGAMGVAAILGWIASRLDWSASRYFALAPQIAAGGVLLWVAYD
;
A
#
# COMPACT_ATOMS: atom_id res chain seq x y z
N PHE A 1 15.23 4.44 27.82
CA PHE A 1 13.95 3.92 27.37
C PHE A 1 14.15 2.71 26.43
N VAL A 2 14.72 2.86 25.23
CA VAL A 2 14.86 1.79 24.22
C VAL A 2 15.55 0.53 24.79
N ILE A 3 16.68 0.68 25.47
CA ILE A 3 17.44 -0.46 26.01
C ILE A 3 16.62 -1.23 27.06
N ALA A 4 15.99 -0.53 27.98
CA ALA A 4 15.17 -1.17 29.02
C ALA A 4 13.95 -1.89 28.46
N THR A 5 13.36 -1.33 27.40
CA THR A 5 12.18 -1.90 26.78
C THR A 5 12.52 -3.07 25.85
N VAL A 6 13.64 -3.01 25.10
CA VAL A 6 14.15 -4.17 24.34
C VAL A 6 14.47 -5.33 25.28
N TRP A 7 15.13 -5.04 26.41
CA TRP A 7 15.41 -6.05 27.41
C TRP A 7 14.13 -6.64 28.02
N GLY A 8 13.10 -5.81 28.28
CA GLY A 8 11.80 -6.25 28.74
C GLY A 8 11.07 -7.14 27.75
N VAL A 9 11.12 -6.82 26.44
CA VAL A 9 10.51 -7.65 25.38
C VAL A 9 11.23 -8.97 25.20
N LEU A 10 12.56 -9.01 25.34
CA LEU A 10 13.35 -10.25 25.25
C LEU A 10 13.08 -11.23 26.41
N ARG A 11 12.65 -10.71 27.56
CA ARG A 11 12.28 -11.49 28.75
C ARG A 11 10.77 -11.54 29.02
N TYR A 12 9.97 -11.10 28.05
CA TYR A 12 8.52 -11.08 28.17
C TYR A 12 7.95 -12.48 28.25
N GLU A 13 7.15 -12.71 29.27
CA GLU A 13 6.32 -13.90 29.44
C GLU A 13 4.85 -13.49 29.38
N ALA A 14 3.98 -14.38 28.84
CA ALA A 14 2.55 -14.06 28.64
C ALA A 14 1.80 -13.70 29.94
N GLN A 15 2.28 -14.18 31.09
CA GLN A 15 1.73 -13.85 32.41
C GLN A 15 1.95 -12.39 32.81
N ASP A 16 2.98 -11.72 32.27
CA ASP A 16 3.34 -10.34 32.59
C ASP A 16 2.62 -9.32 31.70
N TYR A 17 1.75 -9.78 30.80
CA TYR A 17 1.08 -8.93 29.81
C TYR A 17 0.47 -7.66 30.40
N ALA A 18 -0.31 -7.78 31.49
CA ALA A 18 -1.02 -6.65 32.07
C ALA A 18 -0.06 -5.57 32.60
N SER A 19 1.02 -5.99 33.25
CA SER A 19 2.03 -5.08 33.80
C SER A 19 2.84 -4.41 32.69
N VAL A 20 3.34 -5.18 31.73
CA VAL A 20 4.16 -4.67 30.63
C VAL A 20 3.34 -3.73 29.75
N GLN A 21 2.10 -4.09 29.40
CA GLN A 21 1.19 -3.24 28.64
C GLN A 21 0.88 -1.93 29.38
N GLY A 22 0.62 -2.00 30.68
CA GLY A 22 0.38 -0.81 31.52
C GLY A 22 1.56 0.14 31.53
N PHE A 23 2.78 -0.37 31.71
CA PHE A 23 4.00 0.43 31.65
C PHE A 23 4.25 1.03 30.27
N LEU A 24 4.03 0.29 29.19
CA LEU A 24 4.20 0.80 27.84
C LEU A 24 3.27 1.99 27.57
N ILE A 25 1.99 1.87 27.94
CA ILE A 25 1.02 2.96 27.81
C ILE A 25 1.43 4.15 28.69
N LEU A 26 1.82 3.93 29.94
CA LEU A 26 2.25 4.98 30.84
C LEU A 26 3.42 5.78 30.28
N PHE A 27 4.46 5.08 29.80
CA PHE A 27 5.62 5.74 29.20
C PHE A 27 5.28 6.48 27.90
N LEU A 28 4.44 5.90 27.03
CA LEU A 28 3.95 6.60 25.84
C LEU A 28 3.27 7.92 26.22
N LEU A 29 2.32 7.88 27.15
CA LEU A 29 1.59 9.09 27.60
C LEU A 29 2.54 10.11 28.23
N PHE A 30 3.51 9.67 29.02
CA PHE A 30 4.49 10.54 29.66
C PHE A 30 5.36 11.27 28.61
N TYR A 31 5.89 10.57 27.60
CA TYR A 31 6.70 11.19 26.57
C TYR A 31 5.90 12.10 25.65
N VAL A 32 4.65 11.74 25.34
CA VAL A 32 3.73 12.63 24.60
C VAL A 32 3.43 13.88 25.42
N ALA A 33 3.20 13.75 26.73
CA ALA A 33 3.00 14.89 27.62
C ALA A 33 4.22 15.82 27.63
N ILE A 34 5.43 15.27 27.71
CA ILE A 34 6.68 16.06 27.62
C ILE A 34 6.73 16.82 26.30
N SER A 35 6.43 16.18 25.17
CA SER A 35 6.40 16.84 23.86
C SER A 35 5.43 18.02 23.82
N VAL A 36 4.23 17.85 24.37
CA VAL A 36 3.22 18.91 24.45
C VAL A 36 3.67 20.04 25.39
N PHE A 37 4.17 19.71 26.60
CA PHE A 37 4.64 20.73 27.54
C PHE A 37 5.83 21.52 27.01
N TYR A 38 6.75 20.85 26.32
CA TYR A 38 7.89 21.52 25.71
C TYR A 38 7.44 22.50 24.62
N ALA A 39 6.52 22.07 23.74
CA ALA A 39 5.97 22.89 22.68
C ALA A 39 5.14 24.08 23.20
N LEU A 40 4.52 23.97 24.38
CA LEU A 40 3.81 25.06 25.02
C LEU A 40 4.73 26.17 25.53
N ARG A 41 5.99 25.84 25.84
CA ARG A 41 6.98 26.80 26.39
C ARG A 41 7.93 27.35 25.33
N LEU A 42 8.26 26.55 24.31
CA LEU A 42 9.19 26.91 23.26
C LEU A 42 8.54 26.56 21.91
N ALA A 43 8.59 27.50 20.92
CA ALA A 43 8.06 27.22 19.60
C ALA A 43 8.72 25.99 19.00
N PRO A 44 7.95 24.94 18.63
CA PRO A 44 8.52 23.69 18.13
C PRO A 44 9.23 23.92 16.79
N ARG A 45 10.47 23.42 16.68
CA ARG A 45 11.26 23.44 15.46
C ARG A 45 11.55 22.00 15.08
N LEU A 46 10.80 21.43 14.11
CA LEU A 46 11.02 20.06 13.64
C LEU A 46 12.42 19.82 13.03
N THR A 47 13.16 20.88 12.75
CA THR A 47 14.57 20.83 12.35
C THR A 47 15.51 20.45 13.49
N HIS A 48 15.08 20.57 14.75
CA HIS A 48 15.87 20.11 15.89
C HIS A 48 15.68 18.59 16.06
N TYR A 49 16.79 17.87 16.11
CA TYR A 49 16.83 16.42 16.27
C TYR A 49 16.02 15.94 17.49
N VAL A 50 16.04 16.68 18.59
CA VAL A 50 15.33 16.33 19.84
C VAL A 50 13.80 16.40 19.66
N ASP A 51 13.29 17.44 18.99
CA ASP A 51 11.85 17.62 18.79
C ASP A 51 11.30 16.54 17.86
N GLY A 52 12.00 16.23 16.77
CA GLY A 52 11.63 15.17 15.83
C GLY A 52 11.64 13.79 16.46
N THR A 53 12.65 13.47 17.30
CA THR A 53 12.72 12.17 17.98
C THR A 53 11.65 12.01 19.06
N LEU A 54 11.28 13.07 19.78
CA LEU A 54 10.20 13.00 20.76
C LEU A 54 8.83 12.84 20.09
N VAL A 55 8.55 13.56 19.01
CA VAL A 55 7.24 13.55 18.35
C VAL A 55 7.06 12.26 17.55
N PHE A 56 8.03 11.85 16.74
CA PHE A 56 7.90 10.71 15.83
C PHE A 56 8.56 9.43 16.36
N GLY A 57 9.68 9.53 17.06
CA GLY A 57 10.40 8.37 17.56
C GLY A 57 9.65 7.65 18.69
N THR A 58 9.00 8.40 19.58
CA THR A 58 8.25 7.79 20.70
C THR A 58 7.15 6.84 20.23
N PRO A 59 6.20 7.24 19.35
CA PRO A 59 5.17 6.32 18.87
C PRO A 59 5.71 5.16 18.04
N LEU A 60 6.76 5.36 17.26
CA LEU A 60 7.38 4.29 16.48
C LEU A 60 8.00 3.22 17.39
N VAL A 61 8.75 3.65 18.41
CA VAL A 61 9.34 2.72 19.38
C VAL A 61 8.25 2.02 20.18
N ALA A 62 7.24 2.75 20.66
CA ALA A 62 6.13 2.16 21.40
C ALA A 62 5.37 1.12 20.56
N PHE A 63 5.11 1.41 19.28
CA PHE A 63 4.44 0.48 18.39
C PHE A 63 5.30 -0.75 18.04
N GLY A 64 6.61 -0.57 17.84
CA GLY A 64 7.54 -1.68 17.64
C GLY A 64 7.61 -2.63 18.86
N LEU A 65 7.56 -2.08 20.07
CA LEU A 65 7.51 -2.88 21.29
C LEU A 65 6.15 -3.56 21.49
N GLN A 66 5.08 -2.88 21.12
CA GLN A 66 3.73 -3.44 21.11
C GLN A 66 3.65 -4.68 20.22
N TYR A 67 4.33 -4.68 19.06
CA TYR A 67 4.44 -5.86 18.22
C TYR A 67 4.98 -7.08 18.99
N GLY A 68 6.05 -6.91 19.77
CA GLY A 68 6.61 -8.00 20.59
C GLY A 68 5.64 -8.54 21.65
N ILE A 69 4.77 -7.68 22.20
CA ILE A 69 3.83 -8.04 23.28
C ILE A 69 2.56 -8.73 22.74
N VAL A 70 2.10 -8.36 21.54
CA VAL A 70 0.79 -8.81 21.00
C VAL A 70 0.90 -9.70 19.76
N ARG A 71 2.09 -10.11 19.35
CA ARG A 71 2.32 -10.92 18.15
C ARG A 71 1.50 -12.22 18.12
N ASP A 72 1.28 -12.83 19.31
CA ASP A 72 0.54 -14.09 19.44
C ASP A 72 -0.96 -13.88 19.65
N LYS A 73 -1.44 -12.63 19.62
CA LYS A 73 -2.85 -12.29 19.77
C LYS A 73 -3.47 -11.92 18.42
N PRO A 74 -4.52 -12.60 17.96
CA PRO A 74 -5.19 -12.26 16.71
C PRO A 74 -5.66 -10.80 16.75
N PHE A 75 -5.36 -10.04 15.71
CA PHE A 75 -5.65 -8.61 15.58
C PHE A 75 -5.06 -7.69 16.66
N GLY A 76 -4.23 -8.20 17.58
CA GLY A 76 -3.69 -7.41 18.70
C GLY A 76 -2.94 -6.17 18.25
N LEU A 77 -2.09 -6.32 17.22
CA LEU A 77 -1.34 -5.20 16.65
C LEU A 77 -2.22 -4.21 15.88
N ALA A 78 -3.24 -4.71 15.16
CA ALA A 78 -4.19 -3.87 14.43
C ALA A 78 -5.02 -3.00 15.37
N PHE A 79 -5.55 -3.57 16.46
CA PHE A 79 -6.25 -2.80 17.50
C PHE A 79 -5.32 -1.78 18.17
N SER A 80 -4.04 -2.12 18.36
CA SER A 80 -3.05 -1.21 18.92
C SER A 80 -2.77 -0.04 17.98
N ALA A 81 -2.65 -0.28 16.66
CA ALA A 81 -2.51 0.76 15.66
C ALA A 81 -3.74 1.67 15.62
N LEU A 82 -4.94 1.09 15.62
CA LEU A 82 -6.20 1.85 15.64
C LEU A 82 -6.31 2.72 16.90
N ALA A 83 -5.96 2.18 18.06
CA ALA A 83 -5.99 2.91 19.33
C ALA A 83 -5.00 4.09 19.31
N LEU A 84 -3.77 3.89 18.80
CA LEU A 84 -2.80 4.97 18.60
C LEU A 84 -3.31 6.03 17.61
N GLY A 85 -3.90 5.61 16.50
CA GLY A 85 -4.49 6.51 15.51
C GLY A 85 -5.58 7.40 16.14
N LEU A 86 -6.54 6.80 16.84
CA LEU A 86 -7.61 7.51 17.55
C LEU A 86 -7.05 8.42 18.65
N PHE A 87 -6.05 7.97 19.40
CA PHE A 87 -5.39 8.75 20.44
C PHE A 87 -4.79 10.04 19.85
N TYR A 88 -3.98 9.93 18.78
CA TYR A 88 -3.36 11.10 18.15
C TYR A 88 -4.36 12.03 17.47
N ILE A 89 -5.43 11.51 16.86
CA ILE A 89 -6.53 12.34 16.31
C ILE A 89 -7.24 13.10 17.43
N THR A 90 -7.60 12.45 18.53
CA THR A 90 -8.28 13.12 19.66
C THR A 90 -7.40 14.15 20.31
N LEU A 91 -6.10 13.89 20.46
CA LEU A 91 -5.12 14.83 20.97
C LEU A 91 -4.99 16.06 20.05
N THR A 92 -4.92 15.84 18.73
CA THR A 92 -4.92 16.89 17.70
C THR A 92 -6.14 17.80 17.84
N LEU A 93 -7.34 17.22 17.90
CA LEU A 93 -8.59 17.99 18.03
C LEU A 93 -8.63 18.80 19.33
N GLY A 94 -8.13 18.22 20.42
CA GLY A 94 -8.04 18.89 21.71
C GLY A 94 -7.08 20.09 21.72
N LEU A 95 -5.91 19.93 21.13
CA LEU A 95 -4.90 20.99 21.02
C LEU A 95 -5.33 22.09 20.05
N TRP A 96 -5.91 21.70 18.90
CA TRP A 96 -6.42 22.65 17.90
C TRP A 96 -7.45 23.63 18.49
N LYS A 97 -8.43 23.10 19.24
CA LYS A 97 -9.47 23.94 19.88
C LYS A 97 -8.91 24.93 20.90
N ARG A 98 -7.78 24.60 21.53
CA ARG A 98 -7.24 25.43 22.63
C ARG A 98 -6.18 26.43 22.18
N ARG A 99 -5.29 26.06 21.25
CA ARG A 99 -4.11 26.85 20.85
C ARG A 99 -3.64 26.56 19.42
N GLY A 100 -4.55 26.40 18.44
CA GLY A 100 -4.25 25.95 17.09
C GLY A 100 -3.13 26.74 16.40
N ASP A 101 -3.13 28.05 16.48
CA ASP A 101 -2.14 28.91 15.79
C ASP A 101 -0.73 28.82 16.39
N SER A 102 -0.62 28.74 17.73
CA SER A 102 0.69 28.67 18.41
C SER A 102 1.35 27.29 18.36
N LEU A 103 0.56 26.22 18.17
CA LEU A 103 1.02 24.83 18.14
C LEU A 103 0.79 24.16 16.79
N LYS A 104 0.61 24.93 15.72
CA LYS A 104 0.22 24.44 14.39
C LYS A 104 1.09 23.26 13.94
N LEU A 105 2.41 23.39 14.03
CA LEU A 105 3.37 22.37 13.61
C LEU A 105 3.22 21.05 14.39
N LEU A 106 3.03 21.12 15.72
CA LEU A 106 2.82 19.96 16.57
C LEU A 106 1.47 19.28 16.28
N VAL A 107 0.42 20.09 16.08
CA VAL A 107 -0.93 19.63 15.76
C VAL A 107 -0.94 18.91 14.41
N GLU A 108 -0.29 19.48 13.39
CA GLU A 108 -0.15 18.85 12.07
C GLU A 108 0.66 17.54 12.15
N SER A 109 1.71 17.50 12.97
CA SER A 109 2.50 16.30 13.19
C SER A 109 1.71 15.18 13.88
N PHE A 110 0.92 15.52 14.90
CA PHE A 110 0.05 14.56 15.57
C PHE A 110 -1.11 14.09 14.68
N LEU A 111 -1.64 14.98 13.84
CA LEU A 111 -2.63 14.59 12.83
C LEU A 111 -2.05 13.58 11.83
N ALA A 112 -0.85 13.85 11.33
CA ALA A 112 -0.15 12.94 10.43
C ALA A 112 0.07 11.56 11.09
N LEU A 113 0.53 11.52 12.35
CA LEU A 113 0.68 10.27 13.10
C LEU A 113 -0.65 9.55 13.29
N GLY A 114 -1.72 10.29 13.61
CA GLY A 114 -3.07 9.73 13.75
C GLY A 114 -3.58 9.07 12.47
N ILE A 115 -3.36 9.72 11.33
CA ILE A 115 -3.71 9.18 10.01
C ILE A 115 -2.85 7.95 9.70
N VAL A 116 -1.52 8.02 9.88
CA VAL A 116 -0.60 6.91 9.60
C VAL A 116 -0.97 5.67 10.42
N PHE A 117 -1.16 5.80 11.74
CA PHE A 117 -1.52 4.65 12.58
C PHE A 117 -2.94 4.14 12.31
N GLY A 118 -3.89 5.04 11.99
CA GLY A 118 -5.24 4.66 11.60
C GLY A 118 -5.28 3.86 10.30
N THR A 119 -4.54 4.30 9.29
CA THR A 119 -4.42 3.57 8.01
C THR A 119 -3.61 2.28 8.15
N LEU A 120 -2.56 2.27 9.00
CA LEU A 120 -1.74 1.10 9.28
C LEU A 120 -2.55 -0.03 9.97
N ALA A 121 -3.61 0.30 10.71
CA ALA A 121 -4.46 -0.69 11.36
C ALA A 121 -5.08 -1.68 10.35
N VAL A 122 -5.45 -1.20 9.17
CA VAL A 122 -6.08 -2.02 8.12
C VAL A 122 -5.12 -3.11 7.59
N PRO A 123 -3.93 -2.77 7.07
CA PRO A 123 -3.00 -3.79 6.57
C PRO A 123 -2.49 -4.74 7.66
N VAL A 124 -2.41 -4.28 8.90
CA VAL A 124 -1.99 -5.12 10.03
C VAL A 124 -3.10 -6.08 10.51
N ALA A 125 -4.37 -5.72 10.28
CA ALA A 125 -5.52 -6.59 10.57
C ALA A 125 -5.73 -7.67 9.52
N LEU A 126 -5.32 -7.40 8.29
CA LEU A 126 -5.53 -8.29 7.16
C LEU A 126 -4.32 -9.22 6.98
N ASP A 127 -4.56 -10.45 6.55
CA ASP A 127 -3.48 -11.32 6.09
C ASP A 127 -2.69 -10.63 4.97
N GLY A 128 -1.38 -10.93 4.85
CA GLY A 128 -0.47 -10.21 3.95
C GLY A 128 -0.96 -10.00 2.52
N ARG A 129 -1.82 -10.88 2.01
CA ARG A 129 -2.45 -10.80 0.68
C ARG A 129 -3.53 -9.72 0.61
N TRP A 130 -4.38 -9.63 1.61
CA TRP A 130 -5.40 -8.58 1.73
C TRP A 130 -4.81 -7.22 2.03
N THR A 131 -3.70 -7.19 2.78
CA THR A 131 -2.87 -6.00 3.01
C THR A 131 -2.40 -5.41 1.69
N SER A 132 -1.86 -6.25 0.80
CA SER A 132 -1.39 -5.80 -0.52
C SER A 132 -2.53 -5.25 -1.37
N ALA A 133 -3.70 -5.89 -1.34
CA ALA A 133 -4.89 -5.41 -2.05
C ALA A 133 -5.40 -4.06 -1.49
N ALA A 134 -5.40 -3.88 -0.17
CA ALA A 134 -5.75 -2.62 0.47
C ALA A 134 -4.78 -1.49 0.06
N TRP A 135 -3.48 -1.74 0.13
CA TRP A 135 -2.48 -0.76 -0.32
C TRP A 135 -2.61 -0.42 -1.80
N ALA A 136 -2.95 -1.39 -2.65
CA ALA A 136 -3.18 -1.13 -4.07
C ALA A 136 -4.37 -0.20 -4.30
N LEU A 137 -5.46 -0.38 -3.56
CA LEU A 137 -6.64 0.51 -3.61
C LEU A 137 -6.30 1.91 -3.08
N GLU A 138 -5.59 2.00 -1.96
CA GLU A 138 -5.12 3.28 -1.39
C GLU A 138 -4.19 4.00 -2.35
N GLY A 139 -3.19 3.31 -2.93
CA GLY A 139 -2.27 3.88 -3.91
C GLY A 139 -3.00 4.47 -5.11
N ALA A 140 -3.96 3.73 -5.68
CA ALA A 140 -4.77 4.21 -6.79
C ALA A 140 -5.64 5.42 -6.40
N GLY A 141 -6.21 5.42 -5.20
CA GLY A 141 -6.98 6.55 -4.65
C GLY A 141 -6.13 7.80 -4.47
N ILE A 142 -4.94 7.66 -3.89
CA ILE A 142 -3.98 8.76 -3.69
C ILE A 142 -3.53 9.35 -5.03
N VAL A 143 -3.24 8.50 -6.03
CA VAL A 143 -2.90 8.97 -7.38
C VAL A 143 -4.07 9.75 -7.99
N TRP A 144 -5.29 9.24 -7.90
CA TRP A 144 -6.47 9.92 -8.44
C TRP A 144 -6.67 11.31 -7.81
N VAL A 145 -6.58 11.41 -6.48
CA VAL A 145 -6.70 12.69 -5.75
C VAL A 145 -5.54 13.62 -6.09
N GLY A 146 -4.30 13.11 -6.06
CA GLY A 146 -3.08 13.88 -6.34
C GLY A 146 -3.08 14.50 -7.72
N LEU A 147 -3.48 13.76 -8.76
CA LEU A 147 -3.62 14.27 -10.12
C LEU A 147 -4.73 15.32 -10.21
N ARG A 148 -5.87 15.08 -9.56
CA ARG A 148 -7.00 16.04 -9.56
C ARG A 148 -6.67 17.36 -8.86
N GLN A 149 -5.86 17.30 -7.79
CA GLN A 149 -5.40 18.46 -7.04
C GLN A 149 -4.11 19.10 -7.62
N ARG A 150 -3.56 18.56 -8.70
CA ARG A 150 -2.28 18.97 -9.31
C ARG A 150 -1.11 18.92 -8.33
N GLN A 151 -1.16 18.04 -7.34
CA GLN A 151 -0.11 17.85 -6.33
C GLN A 151 0.83 16.70 -6.74
N THR A 152 2.02 17.06 -7.23
CA THR A 152 3.01 16.07 -7.70
C THR A 152 3.46 15.13 -6.61
N GLN A 153 3.70 15.61 -5.40
CA GLN A 153 4.14 14.78 -4.27
C GLN A 153 3.10 13.70 -3.91
N ALA A 154 1.82 14.05 -3.96
CA ALA A 154 0.74 13.13 -3.62
C ALA A 154 0.65 11.96 -4.62
N TRP A 155 0.60 12.22 -5.93
CA TRP A 155 0.50 11.13 -6.88
C TRP A 155 1.80 10.29 -6.96
N VAL A 156 2.98 10.89 -6.76
CA VAL A 156 4.25 10.13 -6.65
C VAL A 156 4.21 9.20 -5.45
N PHE A 157 3.74 9.68 -4.30
CA PHE A 157 3.55 8.83 -3.12
C PHE A 157 2.57 7.68 -3.39
N GLY A 158 1.45 7.94 -4.07
CA GLY A 158 0.50 6.89 -4.46
C GLY A 158 1.11 5.84 -5.39
N VAL A 159 2.01 6.22 -6.30
CA VAL A 159 2.80 5.28 -7.13
C VAL A 159 3.70 4.41 -6.26
N LEU A 160 4.39 4.98 -5.27
CA LEU A 160 5.25 4.22 -4.36
C LEU A 160 4.44 3.21 -3.53
N VAL A 161 3.26 3.62 -3.03
CA VAL A 161 2.34 2.72 -2.31
C VAL A 161 1.90 1.56 -3.20
N GLN A 162 1.58 1.83 -4.46
CA GLN A 162 1.19 0.79 -5.43
C GLN A 162 2.32 -0.20 -5.71
N VAL A 163 3.54 0.29 -5.89
CA VAL A 163 4.73 -0.56 -6.07
C VAL A 163 4.99 -1.40 -4.82
N GLY A 164 4.85 -0.80 -3.63
CA GLY A 164 4.92 -1.49 -2.35
C GLY A 164 3.88 -2.60 -2.23
N ALA A 165 2.66 -2.35 -2.69
CA ALA A 165 1.59 -3.36 -2.74
C ALA A 165 1.96 -4.55 -3.64
N TRP A 166 2.53 -4.31 -4.81
CA TRP A 166 2.99 -5.37 -5.71
C TRP A 166 4.11 -6.21 -5.09
N ILE A 167 5.11 -5.56 -4.51
CA ILE A 167 6.22 -6.22 -3.82
C ILE A 167 5.70 -7.06 -2.64
N SER A 168 4.84 -6.49 -1.81
CA SER A 168 4.22 -7.17 -0.67
C SER A 168 3.41 -8.41 -1.11
N PHE A 169 2.62 -8.27 -2.20
CA PHE A 169 1.88 -9.40 -2.75
C PHE A 169 2.80 -10.51 -3.27
N MET A 170 3.85 -10.16 -4.00
CA MET A 170 4.85 -11.12 -4.47
C MET A 170 5.49 -11.88 -3.31
N PHE A 171 5.92 -11.16 -2.26
CA PHE A 171 6.49 -11.81 -1.06
C PHE A 171 5.49 -12.74 -0.37
N SER A 172 4.21 -12.40 -0.34
CA SER A 172 3.18 -13.24 0.26
C SER A 172 2.91 -14.54 -0.52
N MET A 173 3.37 -14.61 -1.78
CA MET A 173 3.29 -15.83 -2.61
C MET A 173 4.47 -16.79 -2.36
N PHE A 174 5.63 -16.27 -1.91
CA PHE A 174 6.78 -17.12 -1.64
C PHE A 174 6.53 -18.04 -0.44
N GLY A 175 6.74 -19.33 -0.64
CA GLY A 175 6.56 -20.34 0.41
C GLY A 175 5.10 -20.76 0.66
N LEU A 176 4.15 -20.31 -0.17
CA LEU A 176 2.76 -20.73 -0.05
C LEU A 176 2.60 -22.20 -0.48
N GLU A 177 2.15 -23.06 0.42
CA GLU A 177 1.83 -24.45 0.10
C GLU A 177 0.61 -24.51 -0.83
N ARG A 178 0.60 -25.49 -1.75
CA ARG A 178 -0.48 -25.65 -2.74
C ARG A 178 -1.86 -25.83 -2.09
N SER A 179 -1.96 -26.53 -0.98
CA SER A 179 -3.19 -26.72 -0.20
C SER A 179 -3.76 -25.37 0.27
N THR A 180 -2.95 -24.55 0.91
CA THR A 180 -3.31 -23.22 1.38
C THR A 180 -3.62 -22.27 0.21
N ALA A 181 -2.89 -22.41 -0.91
CA ALA A 181 -3.16 -21.63 -2.11
C ALA A 181 -4.54 -21.92 -2.72
N MET A 182 -4.97 -23.19 -2.72
CA MET A 182 -6.29 -23.60 -3.23
C MET A 182 -7.45 -23.11 -2.36
N GLU A 183 -7.29 -23.05 -1.04
CA GLU A 183 -8.30 -22.55 -0.10
C GLU A 183 -8.36 -21.02 -0.08
N SER A 184 -7.27 -20.37 -0.43
CA SER A 184 -7.19 -18.92 -0.47
C SER A 184 -7.70 -18.37 -1.81
N ASN A 185 -8.51 -17.31 -1.77
CA ASN A 185 -9.01 -16.64 -2.97
C ASN A 185 -7.93 -15.78 -3.64
N LEU A 186 -6.81 -16.41 -4.09
CA LEU A 186 -5.67 -15.72 -4.70
C LEU A 186 -6.06 -14.90 -5.92
N TRP A 187 -6.97 -15.44 -6.73
CA TRP A 187 -7.47 -14.76 -7.92
C TRP A 187 -7.99 -13.35 -7.64
N LEU A 188 -8.58 -13.14 -6.47
CA LEU A 188 -9.12 -11.83 -6.08
C LEU A 188 -7.99 -10.83 -5.82
N GLY A 189 -6.88 -11.25 -5.19
CA GLY A 189 -5.69 -10.41 -5.01
C GLY A 189 -5.09 -9.99 -6.35
N PHE A 190 -4.88 -10.93 -7.27
CA PHE A 190 -4.43 -10.63 -8.63
C PHE A 190 -5.36 -9.69 -9.38
N LEU A 191 -6.67 -9.92 -9.27
CA LEU A 191 -7.69 -9.08 -9.90
C LEU A 191 -7.66 -7.65 -9.36
N LEU A 192 -7.57 -7.47 -8.04
CA LEU A 192 -7.50 -6.14 -7.41
C LEU A 192 -6.24 -5.38 -7.83
N LEU A 193 -5.08 -6.05 -7.87
CA LEU A 193 -3.84 -5.45 -8.36
C LEU A 193 -3.94 -5.04 -9.83
N ALA A 194 -4.58 -5.86 -10.66
CA ALA A 194 -4.79 -5.56 -12.06
C ALA A 194 -5.77 -4.38 -12.27
N VAL A 195 -6.89 -4.38 -11.55
CA VAL A 195 -7.91 -3.31 -11.65
C VAL A 195 -7.35 -1.97 -11.17
N THR A 196 -6.62 -1.96 -10.03
CA THR A 196 -5.99 -0.73 -9.52
C THR A 196 -4.90 -0.24 -10.46
N GLY A 197 -4.07 -1.13 -11.01
CA GLY A 197 -3.08 -0.79 -12.04
C GLY A 197 -3.72 -0.19 -13.28
N LEU A 198 -4.81 -0.76 -13.77
CA LEU A 198 -5.57 -0.23 -14.91
C LEU A 198 -6.20 1.13 -14.58
N ALA A 199 -6.76 1.30 -13.39
CA ALA A 199 -7.32 2.58 -12.96
C ALA A 199 -6.25 3.68 -12.93
N MET A 200 -5.05 3.39 -12.43
CA MET A 200 -3.91 4.32 -12.45
C MET A 200 -3.47 4.65 -13.88
N ALA A 201 -3.36 3.63 -14.72
CA ALA A 201 -3.02 3.79 -16.14
C ALA A 201 -4.00 4.74 -16.86
N MET A 202 -5.31 4.55 -16.63
CA MET A 202 -6.34 5.43 -17.18
C MET A 202 -6.29 6.85 -16.63
N ASN A 203 -6.00 7.03 -15.33
CA ASN A 203 -5.88 8.35 -14.71
C ASN A 203 -4.69 9.12 -15.28
N PHE A 204 -3.52 8.49 -15.39
CA PHE A 204 -2.34 9.11 -16.01
C PHE A 204 -2.59 9.47 -17.47
N ARG A 205 -3.22 8.58 -18.25
CA ARG A 205 -3.55 8.87 -19.65
C ARG A 205 -4.50 10.06 -19.79
N ARG A 206 -5.54 10.15 -18.96
CA ARG A 206 -6.45 11.30 -18.96
C ARG A 206 -5.73 12.61 -18.64
N GLU A 207 -4.78 12.55 -17.72
CA GLU A 207 -3.98 13.72 -17.35
C GLU A 207 -3.05 14.16 -18.48
N VAL A 208 -2.46 13.21 -19.25
CA VAL A 208 -1.69 13.51 -20.46
C VAL A 208 -2.55 14.28 -21.46
N GLY A 209 -3.78 13.81 -21.73
CA GLY A 209 -4.69 14.51 -22.65
C GLY A 209 -4.99 15.94 -22.21
N ARG A 210 -5.16 16.18 -20.90
CA ARG A 210 -5.40 17.53 -20.37
C ARG A 210 -4.18 18.47 -20.48
N ARG A 211 -2.97 17.93 -20.38
CA ARG A 211 -1.73 18.72 -20.45
C ARG A 211 -1.25 18.98 -21.88
N SER A 212 -1.65 18.16 -22.82
CA SER A 212 -1.32 18.35 -24.26
C SER A 212 -1.97 19.62 -24.84
N GLU A 213 -2.88 20.25 -24.13
CA GLU A 213 -3.49 21.54 -24.49
C GLU A 213 -2.63 22.74 -24.03
N ASP A 214 -1.64 22.55 -23.14
CA ASP A 214 -0.74 23.59 -22.64
C ASP A 214 0.58 23.57 -23.44
N ASP A 215 0.86 24.64 -24.19
CA ASP A 215 1.98 24.78 -25.14
C ASP A 215 3.30 25.22 -24.44
N ASN A 216 3.72 24.53 -23.37
CA ASN A 216 4.93 24.82 -22.59
C ASN A 216 5.91 23.65 -22.59
N GLU A 217 7.21 23.91 -22.72
CA GLU A 217 8.29 22.89 -22.71
C GLU A 217 8.30 22.03 -21.44
N GLN A 218 7.97 22.60 -20.27
CA GLN A 218 7.81 21.86 -19.02
C GLN A 218 6.59 20.93 -19.04
N ALA A 219 5.52 21.29 -19.75
CA ALA A 219 4.36 20.44 -19.94
C ALA A 219 4.70 19.22 -20.82
N ASP A 220 5.63 19.37 -21.78
CA ASP A 220 6.05 18.26 -22.65
C ASP A 220 6.85 17.20 -21.88
N ILE A 221 7.78 17.59 -21.00
CA ILE A 221 8.53 16.64 -20.14
C ILE A 221 7.58 15.90 -19.19
N ALA A 222 6.69 16.63 -18.54
CA ALA A 222 5.73 16.05 -17.62
C ALA A 222 4.75 15.09 -18.34
N SER A 223 4.31 15.43 -19.55
CA SER A 223 3.44 14.59 -20.36
C SER A 223 4.11 13.29 -20.78
N ARG A 224 5.40 13.31 -21.12
CA ARG A 224 6.19 12.11 -21.41
C ARG A 224 6.28 11.18 -20.20
N VAL A 225 6.61 11.71 -19.01
CA VAL A 225 6.66 10.91 -17.77
C VAL A 225 5.30 10.25 -17.49
N LEU A 226 4.21 11.02 -17.58
CA LEU A 226 2.86 10.49 -17.38
C LEU A 226 2.48 9.43 -18.42
N THR A 227 2.92 9.58 -19.68
CA THR A 227 2.72 8.58 -20.75
C THR A 227 3.46 7.28 -20.43
N TRP A 228 4.72 7.37 -19.97
CA TRP A 228 5.46 6.19 -19.54
C TRP A 228 4.80 5.50 -18.35
N LEU A 229 4.32 6.26 -17.35
CA LEU A 229 3.59 5.71 -16.23
C LEU A 229 2.28 5.05 -16.68
N ALA A 230 1.49 5.72 -17.52
CA ALA A 230 0.25 5.15 -18.06
C ALA A 230 0.50 3.82 -18.78
N THR A 231 1.53 3.77 -19.62
CA THR A 231 1.91 2.57 -20.38
C THR A 231 2.45 1.47 -19.46
N GLY A 232 3.32 1.82 -18.51
CA GLY A 232 3.88 0.88 -17.55
C GLY A 232 2.80 0.24 -16.67
N PHE A 233 1.91 1.05 -16.10
CA PHE A 233 0.80 0.53 -15.28
C PHE A 233 -0.19 -0.32 -16.09
N LEU A 234 -0.42 -0.01 -17.36
CA LEU A 234 -1.21 -0.87 -18.25
C LEU A 234 -0.52 -2.23 -18.46
N GLY A 235 0.79 -2.23 -18.71
CA GLY A 235 1.57 -3.47 -18.84
C GLY A 235 1.54 -4.33 -17.58
N PHE A 236 1.70 -3.72 -16.41
CA PHE A 236 1.58 -4.42 -15.13
C PHE A 236 0.16 -4.93 -14.86
N ALA A 237 -0.88 -4.18 -15.22
CA ALA A 237 -2.26 -4.65 -15.13
C ALA A 237 -2.49 -5.90 -16.00
N ALA A 238 -1.97 -5.91 -17.23
CA ALA A 238 -2.02 -7.06 -18.12
C ALA A 238 -1.26 -8.27 -17.54
N LEU A 239 -0.08 -8.03 -16.98
CA LEU A 239 0.74 -9.06 -16.31
C LEU A 239 -0.02 -9.68 -15.12
N TRP A 240 -0.62 -8.86 -14.24
CA TRP A 240 -1.36 -9.36 -13.08
C TRP A 240 -2.61 -10.14 -13.50
N LEU A 241 -3.32 -9.72 -14.55
CA LEU A 241 -4.46 -10.47 -15.09
C LEU A 241 -4.03 -11.84 -15.63
N LEU A 242 -2.95 -11.89 -16.40
CA LEU A 242 -2.43 -13.14 -16.95
C LEU A 242 -1.90 -14.06 -15.86
N ALA A 243 -1.09 -13.52 -14.95
CA ALA A 243 -0.53 -14.27 -13.83
C ALA A 243 -1.63 -14.83 -12.93
N GLY A 244 -2.67 -14.04 -12.63
CA GLY A 244 -3.80 -14.49 -11.82
C GLY A 244 -4.59 -15.61 -12.50
N ALA A 245 -4.92 -15.44 -13.78
CA ALA A 245 -5.61 -16.46 -14.55
C ALA A 245 -4.80 -17.76 -14.63
N TRP A 246 -3.50 -17.67 -14.90
CA TRP A 246 -2.65 -18.85 -15.00
C TRP A 246 -2.41 -19.52 -13.66
N THR A 247 -2.20 -18.76 -12.58
CA THR A 247 -2.05 -19.33 -11.23
C THR A 247 -3.30 -20.12 -10.84
N GLU A 248 -4.48 -19.60 -11.07
CA GLU A 248 -5.74 -20.26 -10.74
C GLU A 248 -5.93 -21.55 -11.58
N ILE A 249 -5.57 -21.50 -12.87
CA ILE A 249 -5.63 -22.64 -13.77
C ILE A 249 -4.62 -23.72 -13.34
N PHE A 250 -3.39 -23.36 -12.97
CA PHE A 250 -2.40 -24.33 -12.47
C PHE A 250 -2.83 -24.99 -11.17
N LEU A 251 -3.52 -24.26 -10.30
CA LEU A 251 -4.01 -24.79 -9.04
C LEU A 251 -5.18 -25.78 -9.25
N ARG A 252 -6.09 -25.52 -10.20
CA ARG A 252 -7.39 -26.23 -10.33
C ARG A 252 -7.61 -26.94 -11.65
N GLY A 253 -6.77 -26.74 -12.67
CA GLY A 253 -7.03 -27.15 -14.06
C GLY A 253 -7.03 -28.64 -14.37
N GLY A 254 -6.37 -29.46 -13.57
CA GLY A 254 -6.33 -30.94 -13.76
C GLY A 254 -5.84 -31.34 -15.15
N VAL A 255 -6.53 -32.30 -15.78
CA VAL A 255 -6.15 -32.87 -17.10
C VAL A 255 -6.22 -31.82 -18.23
N HIS A 256 -7.05 -30.80 -18.12
CA HIS A 256 -7.25 -29.79 -19.17
C HIS A 256 -6.43 -28.50 -18.92
N THR A 257 -5.42 -28.53 -18.04
CA THR A 257 -4.63 -27.36 -17.66
C THR A 257 -4.08 -26.61 -18.87
N HIS A 258 -3.48 -27.29 -19.84
CA HIS A 258 -2.86 -26.65 -21.00
C HIS A 258 -3.90 -25.92 -21.88
N THR A 259 -5.05 -26.56 -22.15
CA THR A 259 -6.15 -25.93 -22.90
C THR A 259 -6.67 -24.69 -22.18
N LEU A 260 -6.84 -24.76 -20.86
CA LEU A 260 -7.32 -23.63 -20.05
C LEU A 260 -6.31 -22.48 -19.99
N LEU A 261 -4.99 -22.77 -19.97
CA LEU A 261 -3.96 -21.73 -20.05
C LEU A 261 -4.03 -20.94 -21.34
N VAL A 262 -4.24 -21.62 -22.49
CA VAL A 262 -4.42 -20.96 -23.79
C VAL A 262 -5.70 -20.11 -23.79
N VAL A 263 -6.82 -20.67 -23.32
CA VAL A 263 -8.10 -19.94 -23.25
C VAL A 263 -7.99 -18.72 -22.30
N GLY A 264 -7.35 -18.86 -21.16
CA GLY A 264 -7.12 -17.79 -20.21
C GLY A 264 -6.27 -16.65 -20.82
N ALA A 265 -5.18 -17.00 -21.50
CA ALA A 265 -4.34 -16.04 -22.20
C ALA A 265 -5.10 -15.31 -23.31
N MET A 266 -5.89 -16.02 -24.12
CA MET A 266 -6.74 -15.42 -25.14
C MET A 266 -7.83 -14.52 -24.55
N GLY A 267 -8.38 -14.89 -23.38
CA GLY A 267 -9.33 -14.04 -22.64
C GLY A 267 -8.70 -12.71 -22.22
N VAL A 268 -7.49 -12.74 -21.67
CA VAL A 268 -6.74 -11.52 -21.30
C VAL A 268 -6.43 -10.69 -22.56
N ALA A 269 -6.00 -11.32 -23.65
CA ALA A 269 -5.76 -10.63 -24.92
C ALA A 269 -7.04 -9.95 -25.46
N ALA A 270 -8.18 -10.61 -25.36
CA ALA A 270 -9.48 -10.07 -25.77
C ALA A 270 -9.89 -8.84 -24.92
N ILE A 271 -9.67 -8.89 -23.58
CA ILE A 271 -9.92 -7.75 -22.68
C ILE A 271 -9.05 -6.56 -23.09
N LEU A 272 -7.75 -6.77 -23.31
CA LEU A 272 -6.82 -5.71 -23.72
C LEU A 272 -7.15 -5.16 -25.11
N GLY A 273 -7.55 -6.02 -26.06
CA GLY A 273 -8.03 -5.63 -27.37
C GLY A 273 -9.31 -4.79 -27.31
N TRP A 274 -10.24 -5.15 -26.43
CA TRP A 274 -11.46 -4.38 -26.17
C TRP A 274 -11.14 -3.00 -25.57
N ILE A 275 -10.23 -2.94 -24.58
CA ILE A 275 -9.75 -1.67 -24.01
C ILE A 275 -9.11 -0.81 -25.11
N ALA A 276 -8.28 -1.42 -25.97
CA ALA A 276 -7.64 -0.73 -27.10
C ALA A 276 -8.65 -0.11 -28.05
N SER A 277 -9.71 -0.85 -28.41
CA SER A 277 -10.75 -0.40 -29.34
C SER A 277 -11.67 0.67 -28.74
N ARG A 278 -12.02 0.53 -27.43
CA ARG A 278 -12.93 1.46 -26.75
C ARG A 278 -12.28 2.78 -26.37
N LEU A 279 -10.99 2.73 -26.03
CA LEU A 279 -10.25 3.91 -25.56
C LEU A 279 -9.30 4.47 -26.64
N ASP A 280 -9.24 3.90 -27.82
CA ASP A 280 -8.26 4.21 -28.88
C ASP A 280 -6.83 4.26 -28.35
N TRP A 281 -6.42 3.20 -27.62
CA TRP A 281 -5.14 3.12 -26.95
C TRP A 281 -4.21 2.15 -27.65
N SER A 282 -3.29 2.67 -28.46
CA SER A 282 -2.32 1.85 -29.20
C SER A 282 -1.47 0.95 -28.33
N ALA A 283 -1.00 1.44 -27.17
CA ALA A 283 -0.22 0.64 -26.23
C ALA A 283 -0.97 -0.63 -25.76
N SER A 284 -2.29 -0.57 -25.56
CA SER A 284 -3.10 -1.74 -25.19
C SER A 284 -3.13 -2.80 -26.29
N ARG A 285 -3.04 -2.42 -27.57
CA ARG A 285 -2.91 -3.38 -28.70
C ARG A 285 -1.59 -4.14 -28.63
N TYR A 286 -0.48 -3.45 -28.32
CA TYR A 286 0.81 -4.11 -28.17
C TYR A 286 0.85 -5.05 -26.96
N PHE A 287 0.29 -4.65 -25.84
CA PHE A 287 0.21 -5.52 -24.66
C PHE A 287 -0.73 -6.72 -24.87
N ALA A 288 -1.73 -6.63 -25.74
CA ALA A 288 -2.57 -7.77 -26.11
C ALA A 288 -1.79 -8.87 -26.85
N LEU A 289 -0.64 -8.55 -27.46
CA LEU A 289 0.21 -9.56 -28.13
C LEU A 289 0.93 -10.46 -27.13
N ALA A 290 1.30 -9.95 -25.95
CA ALA A 290 2.04 -10.73 -24.95
C ALA A 290 1.29 -12.00 -24.48
N PRO A 291 -0.01 -11.96 -24.10
CA PRO A 291 -0.77 -13.16 -23.79
C PRO A 291 -0.91 -14.10 -24.99
N GLN A 292 -1.00 -13.59 -26.24
CA GLN A 292 -1.08 -14.42 -27.45
C GLN A 292 0.23 -15.16 -27.69
N ILE A 293 1.39 -14.51 -27.51
CA ILE A 293 2.71 -15.15 -27.58
C ILE A 293 2.84 -16.21 -26.50
N ALA A 294 2.40 -15.92 -25.27
CA ALA A 294 2.39 -16.86 -24.18
C ALA A 294 1.50 -18.08 -24.45
N ALA A 295 0.31 -17.88 -25.03
CA ALA A 295 -0.57 -18.98 -25.49
C ALA A 295 0.10 -19.83 -26.58
N GLY A 296 0.78 -19.20 -27.54
CA GLY A 296 1.57 -19.89 -28.56
C GLY A 296 2.69 -20.73 -27.96
N GLY A 297 3.39 -20.21 -26.95
CA GLY A 297 4.41 -20.96 -26.19
C GLY A 297 3.86 -22.21 -25.51
N VAL A 298 2.67 -22.12 -24.89
CA VAL A 298 2.00 -23.30 -24.30
C VAL A 298 1.64 -24.33 -25.36
N LEU A 299 1.13 -23.91 -26.52
CA LEU A 299 0.80 -24.83 -27.61
C LEU A 299 2.04 -25.52 -28.17
N LEU A 300 3.16 -24.79 -28.31
CA LEU A 300 4.42 -25.39 -28.76
C LEU A 300 4.96 -26.39 -27.73
N TRP A 301 4.85 -26.07 -26.45
CA TRP A 301 5.27 -27.00 -25.37
C TRP A 301 4.47 -28.30 -25.43
N VAL A 302 3.13 -28.21 -25.53
CA VAL A 302 2.25 -29.38 -25.63
C VAL A 302 2.49 -30.20 -26.91
N ALA A 303 2.93 -29.58 -28.01
CA ALA A 303 3.23 -30.29 -29.26
C ALA A 303 4.58 -31.00 -29.22
N TYR A 304 5.47 -30.67 -28.27
CA TYR A 304 6.81 -31.23 -28.17
C TYR A 304 6.91 -32.36 -27.11
N ASP A 305 5.98 -32.38 -26.13
CA ASP A 305 5.82 -33.46 -25.14
C ASP A 305 4.98 -34.61 -25.73
#